data_ba56fa602d643a92f24cfc31e13182e2
#
_entry.id   ba56fa602d643a92f24cfc31e13182e2
#
_cell.length_a   1.000
_cell.length_b   1.000
_cell.length_c   1.000
_cell.angle_alpha   90.00
_cell.angle_beta   90.00
_cell.angle_gamma   90.00
#
_symmetry.space_group_name_H-M   'P 1'
#
loop_
_entity.id
_entity.type
_entity.pdbx_description
1 polymer ?
#
loop_
_entity_poly.entity_id
_entity_poly.type
_entity_poly.pdbx_seq_one_letter_code
_entity_poly.pdbx_strand_id
1 'polypeptide(L)'
;SIARRQRQMCIRDRLIVANNATFLSLGDFTNPETLLAAFGFLIICSLSVRNTPGAILIGVLLVTILSVLFGLIEFRGLVSMPPSIAPTFMKMNILGALDVAMLSVVMSFLFVNLFDTAGTLLGVATRAKITDELGNAKNFDKALKADSSSSIFGTFFGCSPVTSYVESSAGVEAGGRTGLTTVV
;
A
#
# COMPACT_ATOMS: atom_id res chain seq x y z
N SER A 1 -2.30 -10.93 14.49
CA SER A 1 -1.88 -11.74 13.35
C SER A 1 -2.16 -10.99 12.06
N ILE A 2 -1.20 -10.98 11.15
CA ILE A 2 -1.21 -10.22 9.89
C ILE A 2 -2.34 -10.69 8.98
N ALA A 3 -2.63 -11.98 8.92
CA ALA A 3 -3.77 -12.51 8.19
C ALA A 3 -5.11 -11.90 8.66
N ARG A 4 -5.21 -11.49 9.93
CA ARG A 4 -6.39 -10.82 10.46
C ARG A 4 -6.44 -9.35 10.01
N ARG A 5 -5.31 -8.67 9.86
CA ARG A 5 -5.25 -7.27 9.38
C ARG A 5 -5.46 -7.17 7.86
N GLN A 6 -4.86 -8.06 7.06
CA GLN A 6 -5.16 -8.15 5.63
C GLN A 6 -6.62 -8.51 5.38
N ARG A 7 -7.16 -9.47 6.17
CA ARG A 7 -8.60 -9.76 6.15
C ARG A 7 -9.44 -8.54 6.50
N GLN A 8 -9.01 -7.71 7.46
CA GLN A 8 -9.70 -6.48 7.82
C GLN A 8 -9.65 -5.40 6.74
N MET A 9 -8.57 -5.29 5.97
CA MET A 9 -8.50 -4.37 4.83
C MET A 9 -9.47 -4.79 3.70
N CYS A 10 -9.44 -6.05 3.27
CA CYS A 10 -10.37 -6.55 2.25
C CYS A 10 -11.82 -6.57 2.71
N ILE A 11 -12.07 -6.79 4.01
CA ILE A 11 -13.42 -6.75 4.60
C ILE A 11 -13.90 -5.31 4.75
N ARG A 12 -13.01 -4.33 4.87
CA ARG A 12 -13.38 -2.92 5.02
C ARG A 12 -14.01 -2.36 3.75
N ASP A 13 -13.56 -2.79 2.58
CA ASP A 13 -14.14 -2.41 1.29
C ASP A 13 -15.40 -3.22 0.95
N ARG A 14 -15.70 -4.26 1.74
CA ARG A 14 -16.87 -5.16 1.59
C ARG A 14 -17.09 -5.75 0.19
N LEU A 15 -16.16 -5.53 -0.73
CA LEU A 15 -16.16 -6.16 -2.05
C LEU A 15 -15.85 -7.65 -1.97
N ILE A 16 -15.02 -8.03 -0.99
CA ILE A 16 -14.62 -9.40 -0.73
C ILE A 16 -14.83 -9.69 0.76
N VAL A 17 -15.60 -10.73 1.05
CA VAL A 17 -15.91 -11.17 2.41
C VAL A 17 -15.21 -12.49 2.68
N ALA A 18 -14.69 -12.64 3.91
CA ALA A 18 -14.09 -13.89 4.32
C ALA A 18 -15.18 -14.97 4.48
N ASN A 19 -15.03 -16.06 3.75
CA ASN A 19 -15.87 -17.24 3.85
C ASN A 19 -15.06 -18.40 4.43
N ASN A 20 -15.63 -19.15 5.37
CA ASN A 20 -14.93 -20.28 5.99
C ASN A 20 -14.71 -21.47 5.04
N ALA A 21 -15.52 -21.60 3.99
CA ALA A 21 -15.42 -22.70 3.05
C ALA A 21 -14.48 -22.41 1.87
N THR A 22 -14.52 -21.18 1.34
CA THR A 22 -13.77 -20.78 0.13
C THR A 22 -12.68 -19.77 0.42
N PHE A 23 -12.44 -19.42 1.69
CA PHE A 23 -11.56 -18.36 2.19
C PHE A 23 -11.99 -16.96 1.76
N LEU A 24 -12.52 -16.79 0.55
CA LEU A 24 -12.97 -15.51 -0.02
C LEU A 24 -14.29 -15.74 -0.77
N SER A 25 -15.24 -14.86 -0.54
CA SER A 25 -16.47 -14.77 -1.34
C SER A 25 -16.72 -13.32 -1.77
N LEU A 26 -17.49 -13.15 -2.83
CA LEU A 26 -17.95 -11.83 -3.23
C LEU A 26 -18.80 -11.24 -2.12
N GLY A 27 -18.60 -9.95 -1.89
CA GLY A 27 -19.38 -9.18 -0.92
C GLY A 27 -20.82 -8.99 -1.37
N ASP A 28 -21.60 -8.47 -0.45
CA ASP A 28 -23.00 -8.16 -0.70
C ASP A 28 -23.11 -6.83 -1.46
N PHE A 29 -23.48 -6.92 -2.75
CA PHE A 29 -23.67 -5.77 -3.63
C PHE A 29 -24.95 -4.96 -3.32
N THR A 30 -25.74 -5.36 -2.34
CA THR A 30 -26.87 -4.55 -1.87
C THR A 30 -26.43 -3.40 -0.97
N ASN A 31 -25.20 -3.46 -0.41
CA ASN A 31 -24.64 -2.41 0.42
C ASN A 31 -24.20 -1.20 -0.43
N PRO A 32 -24.61 0.02 -0.07
CA PRO A 32 -24.26 1.23 -0.82
C PRO A 32 -22.75 1.51 -0.85
N GLU A 33 -22.00 1.10 0.17
CA GLU A 33 -20.54 1.20 0.22
C GLU A 33 -19.88 0.34 -0.87
N THR A 34 -20.35 -0.91 -1.04
CA THR A 34 -19.84 -1.85 -2.05
C THR A 34 -20.16 -1.38 -3.46
N LEU A 35 -21.37 -0.87 -3.69
CA LEU A 35 -21.76 -0.29 -4.97
C LEU A 35 -20.92 0.93 -5.32
N LEU A 36 -20.66 1.79 -4.36
CA LEU A 36 -19.85 2.99 -4.56
C LEU A 36 -18.39 2.64 -4.88
N ALA A 37 -17.83 1.64 -4.20
CA ALA A 37 -16.49 1.14 -4.48
C ALA A 37 -16.39 0.53 -5.89
N ALA A 38 -17.37 -0.29 -6.30
CA ALA A 38 -17.44 -0.86 -7.64
C ALA A 38 -17.58 0.23 -8.71
N PHE A 39 -18.43 1.23 -8.48
CA PHE A 39 -18.60 2.38 -9.35
C PHE A 39 -17.31 3.19 -9.49
N GLY A 40 -16.62 3.44 -8.38
CA GLY A 40 -15.33 4.11 -8.38
C GLY A 40 -14.28 3.37 -9.20
N PHE A 41 -14.24 2.04 -9.06
CA PHE A 41 -13.34 1.20 -9.85
C PHE A 41 -13.63 1.32 -11.36
N LEU A 42 -14.89 1.27 -11.77
CA LEU A 42 -15.28 1.43 -13.17
C LEU A 42 -14.91 2.81 -13.73
N ILE A 43 -15.07 3.87 -12.93
CA ILE A 43 -14.63 5.22 -13.32
C ILE A 43 -13.13 5.27 -13.53
N ILE A 44 -12.35 4.77 -12.57
CA ILE A 44 -10.88 4.75 -12.69
C ILE A 44 -10.45 3.97 -13.93
N CYS A 45 -11.04 2.81 -14.18
CA CYS A 45 -10.76 2.02 -15.38
C CYS A 45 -11.10 2.80 -16.67
N SER A 46 -12.26 3.44 -16.71
CA SER A 46 -12.70 4.23 -17.87
C SER A 46 -11.78 5.43 -18.15
N LEU A 47 -11.35 6.14 -17.09
CA LEU A 47 -10.42 7.25 -17.23
C LEU A 47 -9.02 6.78 -17.62
N SER A 48 -8.60 5.63 -17.09
CA SER A 48 -7.30 5.04 -17.40
C SER A 48 -7.21 4.62 -18.87
N VAL A 49 -8.26 3.99 -19.41
CA VAL A 49 -8.33 3.64 -20.84
C VAL A 49 -8.27 4.88 -21.74
N ARG A 50 -8.79 6.02 -21.27
CA ARG A 50 -8.72 7.31 -21.98
C ARG A 50 -7.36 8.00 -21.84
N ASN A 51 -6.38 7.37 -21.19
CA ASN A 51 -5.07 7.96 -20.90
C ASN A 51 -5.14 9.33 -20.21
N THR A 52 -6.15 9.57 -19.36
CA THR A 52 -6.31 10.83 -18.64
C THR A 52 -5.23 10.92 -17.57
N PRO A 53 -4.39 11.97 -17.55
CA PRO A 53 -3.39 12.12 -16.49
C PRO A 53 -4.08 12.28 -15.14
N GLY A 54 -3.62 11.51 -14.12
CA GLY A 54 -4.21 11.55 -12.79
C GLY A 54 -5.57 10.82 -12.66
N ALA A 55 -5.89 9.88 -13.55
CA ALA A 55 -7.15 9.12 -13.53
C ALA A 55 -7.47 8.52 -12.16
N ILE A 56 -6.46 7.98 -11.47
CA ILE A 56 -6.60 7.40 -10.13
C ILE A 56 -6.99 8.48 -9.11
N LEU A 57 -6.31 9.63 -9.14
CA LEU A 57 -6.58 10.72 -8.22
C LEU A 57 -8.00 11.28 -8.41
N ILE A 58 -8.40 11.49 -9.66
CA ILE A 58 -9.75 11.96 -10.01
C ILE A 58 -10.79 10.95 -9.51
N GLY A 59 -10.57 9.66 -9.74
CA GLY A 59 -11.48 8.61 -9.29
C GLY A 59 -11.62 8.55 -7.77
N VAL A 60 -10.50 8.62 -7.04
CA VAL A 60 -10.50 8.63 -5.56
C VAL A 60 -11.24 9.87 -5.03
N LEU A 61 -10.95 11.06 -5.57
CA LEU A 61 -11.63 12.29 -5.15
C LEU A 61 -13.13 12.22 -5.40
N LEU A 62 -13.54 11.74 -6.57
CA LEU A 62 -14.95 11.61 -6.93
C LEU A 62 -15.69 10.64 -5.99
N VAL A 63 -15.11 9.46 -5.73
CA VAL A 63 -15.68 8.49 -4.79
C VAL A 63 -15.76 9.07 -3.38
N THR A 64 -14.73 9.80 -2.94
CA THR A 64 -14.72 10.43 -1.62
C THR A 64 -15.83 11.47 -1.49
N ILE A 65 -16.00 12.33 -2.50
CA ILE A 65 -17.07 13.33 -2.53
C ILE A 65 -18.45 12.65 -2.49
N LEU A 66 -18.66 11.63 -3.30
CA LEU A 66 -19.91 10.87 -3.31
C LEU A 66 -20.17 10.18 -1.95
N SER A 67 -19.14 9.61 -1.34
CA SER A 67 -19.25 8.98 0.00
C SER A 67 -19.72 9.97 1.07
N VAL A 68 -19.22 11.20 1.01
CA VAL A 68 -19.63 12.27 1.94
C VAL A 68 -21.06 12.72 1.63
N LEU A 69 -21.41 12.90 0.36
CA LEU A 69 -22.77 13.32 -0.06
C LEU A 69 -23.84 12.29 0.33
N PHE A 70 -23.54 11.00 0.23
CA PHE A 70 -24.44 9.93 0.65
C PHE A 70 -24.42 9.70 2.17
N GLY A 71 -23.62 10.47 2.93
CA GLY A 71 -23.54 10.31 4.38
C GLY A 71 -22.92 9.00 4.86
N LEU A 72 -22.18 8.30 3.98
CA LEU A 72 -21.50 7.04 4.30
C LEU A 72 -20.24 7.27 5.14
N ILE A 73 -19.67 8.47 5.06
CA ILE A 73 -18.47 8.88 5.80
C ILE A 73 -18.72 10.22 6.46
N GLU A 74 -18.49 10.29 7.78
CA GLU A 74 -18.47 11.55 8.49
C GLU A 74 -17.21 12.36 8.13
N PHE A 75 -17.42 13.52 7.56
CA PHE A 75 -16.32 14.43 7.25
C PHE A 75 -15.81 15.10 8.53
N ARG A 76 -14.69 14.65 9.06
CA ARG A 76 -14.05 15.16 10.29
C ARG A 76 -13.04 16.29 10.05
N GLY A 77 -13.05 16.91 8.88
CA GLY A 77 -12.10 17.98 8.51
C GLY A 77 -10.94 17.47 7.65
N LEU A 78 -10.29 18.42 6.98
CA LEU A 78 -9.15 18.15 6.06
C LEU A 78 -7.83 17.90 6.80
N VAL A 79 -7.71 18.41 8.02
CA VAL A 79 -6.47 18.34 8.80
C VAL A 79 -6.82 17.91 10.21
N SER A 80 -6.17 16.83 10.67
CA SER A 80 -6.21 16.41 12.07
C SER A 80 -4.80 16.36 12.63
N MET A 81 -4.64 16.63 13.92
CA MET A 81 -3.34 16.43 14.56
C MET A 81 -2.95 14.95 14.52
N PRO A 82 -1.69 14.64 14.18
CA PRO A 82 -1.21 13.26 14.21
C PRO A 82 -1.36 12.69 15.62
N PRO A 83 -1.74 11.41 15.75
CA PRO A 83 -1.83 10.77 17.06
C PRO A 83 -0.45 10.73 17.73
N SER A 84 -0.43 10.75 19.06
CA SER A 84 0.81 10.67 19.84
C SER A 84 1.58 9.39 19.49
N ILE A 85 2.84 9.53 19.17
CA ILE A 85 3.77 8.42 18.88
C ILE A 85 4.33 7.81 20.18
N ALA A 86 4.15 8.50 21.33
CA ALA A 86 4.70 8.11 22.62
C ALA A 86 4.44 6.64 23.03
N PRO A 87 3.26 6.04 22.79
CA PRO A 87 3.01 4.65 23.18
C PRO A 87 3.77 3.60 22.36
N THR A 88 4.23 3.94 21.15
CA THR A 88 4.89 3.00 20.23
C THR A 88 6.39 3.25 20.11
N PHE A 89 6.85 4.44 20.50
CA PHE A 89 8.26 4.82 20.39
C PHE A 89 9.16 3.92 21.24
N MET A 90 10.14 3.27 20.61
CA MET A 90 11.10 2.35 21.20
C MET A 90 10.51 1.20 22.05
N LYS A 91 9.28 0.76 21.75
CA LYS A 91 8.62 -0.36 22.45
C LYS A 91 8.91 -1.73 21.80
N MET A 92 10.01 -1.85 21.08
CA MET A 92 10.42 -3.12 20.45
C MET A 92 10.89 -4.12 21.50
N ASN A 93 10.32 -5.33 21.44
CA ASN A 93 10.79 -6.47 22.23
C ASN A 93 11.68 -7.37 21.35
N ILE A 94 12.96 -7.01 21.23
CA ILE A 94 13.93 -7.73 20.41
C ILE A 94 14.19 -9.12 20.96
N LEU A 95 14.26 -9.28 22.28
CA LEU A 95 14.49 -10.59 22.93
C LEU A 95 13.34 -11.56 22.68
N GLY A 96 12.11 -11.07 22.71
CA GLY A 96 10.94 -11.89 22.37
C GLY A 96 10.88 -12.30 20.89
N ALA A 97 11.46 -11.51 20.00
CA ALA A 97 11.53 -11.84 18.58
C ALA A 97 12.59 -12.90 18.26
N LEU A 98 13.59 -13.07 19.12
CA LEU A 98 14.65 -14.07 18.99
C LEU A 98 14.28 -15.43 19.60
N ASP A 99 13.09 -15.56 20.16
CA ASP A 99 12.57 -16.85 20.61
C ASP A 99 12.45 -17.84 19.43
N VAL A 100 12.82 -19.09 19.67
CA VAL A 100 12.81 -20.18 18.66
C VAL A 100 11.43 -20.31 17.99
N ALA A 101 10.36 -20.15 18.76
CA ALA A 101 8.98 -20.17 18.24
C ALA A 101 8.68 -19.01 17.28
N MET A 102 9.32 -17.85 17.49
CA MET A 102 9.14 -16.66 16.66
C MET A 102 10.08 -16.61 15.45
N LEU A 103 11.15 -17.39 15.46
CA LEU A 103 12.17 -17.39 14.40
C LEU A 103 11.56 -17.73 13.03
N SER A 104 10.68 -18.72 12.95
CA SER A 104 10.01 -19.09 11.69
C SER A 104 9.11 -17.96 11.16
N VAL A 105 8.45 -17.24 12.07
CA VAL A 105 7.60 -16.09 11.73
C VAL A 105 8.47 -14.93 11.22
N VAL A 106 9.57 -14.64 11.89
CA VAL A 106 10.53 -13.61 11.49
C VAL A 106 11.11 -13.91 10.10
N MET A 107 11.53 -15.18 9.88
CA MET A 107 12.03 -15.60 8.56
C MET A 107 10.98 -15.49 7.47
N SER A 108 9.74 -15.88 7.73
CA SER A 108 8.65 -15.73 6.77
C SER A 108 8.41 -14.27 6.39
N PHE A 109 8.42 -13.37 7.37
CA PHE A 109 8.29 -11.93 7.12
C PHE A 109 9.47 -11.35 6.36
N LEU A 110 10.68 -11.78 6.68
CA LEU A 110 11.89 -11.36 5.98
C LEU A 110 11.81 -11.74 4.49
N PHE A 111 11.45 -12.99 4.18
CA PHE A 111 11.32 -13.43 2.80
C PHE A 111 10.21 -12.67 2.07
N VAL A 112 9.02 -12.53 2.67
CA VAL A 112 7.92 -11.79 2.06
C VAL A 112 8.33 -10.36 1.78
N ASN A 113 8.94 -9.67 2.75
CA ASN A 113 9.38 -8.30 2.59
C ASN A 113 10.47 -8.17 1.50
N LEU A 114 11.42 -9.09 1.46
CA LEU A 114 12.50 -9.09 0.48
C LEU A 114 11.97 -9.27 -0.95
N PHE A 115 11.08 -10.24 -1.17
CA PHE A 115 10.51 -10.48 -2.49
C PHE A 115 9.56 -9.35 -2.91
N ASP A 116 8.79 -8.81 -2.00
CA ASP A 116 7.88 -7.69 -2.26
C ASP A 116 8.68 -6.44 -2.66
N THR A 117 9.69 -6.06 -1.88
CA THR A 117 10.57 -4.93 -2.19
C THR A 117 11.32 -5.13 -3.50
N ALA A 118 11.89 -6.32 -3.73
CA ALA A 118 12.61 -6.60 -4.96
C ALA A 118 11.69 -6.53 -6.18
N GLY A 119 10.49 -7.10 -6.09
CA GLY A 119 9.50 -7.08 -7.16
C GLY A 119 9.00 -5.66 -7.48
N THR A 120 8.69 -4.87 -6.45
CA THR A 120 8.22 -3.49 -6.61
C THR A 120 9.30 -2.58 -7.17
N LEU A 121 10.54 -2.66 -6.67
CA LEU A 121 11.67 -1.89 -7.17
C LEU A 121 11.96 -2.21 -8.64
N LEU A 122 11.94 -3.49 -9.01
CA LEU A 122 12.15 -3.91 -10.40
C LEU A 122 11.01 -3.42 -11.31
N GLY A 123 9.77 -3.55 -10.85
CA GLY A 123 8.59 -3.06 -11.57
C GLY A 123 8.63 -1.55 -11.82
N VAL A 124 8.95 -0.76 -10.80
CA VAL A 124 9.10 0.69 -10.93
C VAL A 124 10.29 1.06 -11.82
N ALA A 125 11.44 0.38 -11.67
CA ALA A 125 12.63 0.63 -12.49
C ALA A 125 12.37 0.35 -13.98
N THR A 126 11.62 -0.70 -14.28
CA THR A 126 11.22 -1.04 -15.65
C THR A 126 10.31 0.04 -16.24
N ARG A 127 9.35 0.53 -15.50
CA ARG A 127 8.48 1.64 -15.92
C ARG A 127 9.24 2.95 -16.08
N ALA A 128 10.23 3.20 -15.22
CA ALA A 128 11.11 4.35 -15.30
C ALA A 128 12.11 4.27 -16.46
N LYS A 129 12.21 3.13 -17.14
CA LYS A 129 13.22 2.86 -18.19
C LYS A 129 14.65 3.03 -17.68
N ILE A 130 14.92 2.61 -16.44
CA ILE A 130 16.24 2.65 -15.79
C ILE A 130 16.85 1.23 -15.76
N THR A 131 16.29 0.30 -16.50
CA THR A 131 16.81 -1.07 -16.65
C THR A 131 17.76 -1.16 -17.84
N ASP A 132 18.83 -1.94 -17.67
CA ASP A 132 19.75 -2.29 -18.76
C ASP A 132 19.07 -3.27 -19.73
N GLU A 133 19.72 -3.52 -20.89
CA GLU A 133 19.25 -4.46 -21.93
C GLU A 133 19.03 -5.89 -21.38
N LEU A 134 19.72 -6.25 -20.31
CA LEU A 134 19.57 -7.53 -19.59
C LEU A 134 18.46 -7.52 -18.54
N GLY A 135 17.71 -6.43 -18.41
CA GLY A 135 16.62 -6.31 -17.45
C GLY A 135 17.06 -5.98 -16.02
N ASN A 136 18.35 -5.72 -15.78
CA ASN A 136 18.84 -5.36 -14.45
C ASN A 136 18.58 -3.87 -14.16
N ALA A 137 18.00 -3.57 -13.03
CA ALA A 137 17.77 -2.19 -12.60
C ALA A 137 19.08 -1.53 -12.18
N LYS A 138 19.39 -0.38 -12.79
CA LYS A 138 20.58 0.39 -12.45
C LYS A 138 20.53 0.84 -10.99
N ASN A 139 21.62 0.61 -10.23
CA ASN A 139 21.74 0.91 -8.79
C ASN A 139 20.73 0.18 -7.90
N PHE A 140 20.25 -1.00 -8.29
CA PHE A 140 19.30 -1.81 -7.52
C PHE A 140 19.76 -2.03 -6.08
N ASP A 141 21.05 -2.37 -5.87
CA ASP A 141 21.64 -2.58 -4.55
C ASP A 141 21.53 -1.35 -3.65
N LYS A 142 21.69 -0.15 -4.23
CA LYS A 142 21.58 1.10 -3.47
C LYS A 142 20.13 1.37 -3.08
N ALA A 143 19.17 1.10 -3.98
CA ALA A 143 17.75 1.25 -3.71
C ALA A 143 17.31 0.27 -2.61
N LEU A 144 17.72 -1.00 -2.69
CA LEU A 144 17.42 -2.01 -1.69
C LEU A 144 18.01 -1.66 -0.31
N LYS A 145 19.25 -1.15 -0.27
CA LYS A 145 19.86 -0.67 0.98
C LYS A 145 19.12 0.53 1.57
N ALA A 146 18.68 1.46 0.74
CA ALA A 146 17.91 2.62 1.19
C ALA A 146 16.55 2.19 1.77
N ASP A 147 15.83 1.28 1.11
CA ASP A 147 14.57 0.72 1.57
C ASP A 147 14.73 -0.01 2.91
N SER A 148 15.72 -0.90 3.01
CA SER A 148 16.02 -1.61 4.25
C SER A 148 16.41 -0.68 5.39
N SER A 149 17.20 0.37 5.10
CA SER A 149 17.56 1.37 6.11
C SER A 149 16.36 2.16 6.59
N SER A 150 15.48 2.58 5.69
CA SER A 150 14.24 3.30 6.04
C SER A 150 13.31 2.44 6.90
N SER A 151 13.23 1.14 6.62
CA SER A 151 12.46 0.18 7.42
C SER A 151 13.00 0.05 8.84
N ILE A 152 14.33 -0.01 9.01
CA ILE A 152 14.98 -0.04 10.33
C ILE A 152 14.64 1.25 11.10
N PHE A 153 14.80 2.42 10.47
CA PHE A 153 14.45 3.69 11.12
C PHE A 153 12.97 3.77 11.46
N GLY A 154 12.08 3.32 10.57
CA GLY A 154 10.63 3.30 10.79
C GLY A 154 10.22 2.48 12.01
N THR A 155 10.91 1.35 12.28
CA THR A 155 10.59 0.49 13.42
C THR A 155 10.86 1.15 14.77
N PHE A 156 11.84 2.06 14.86
CA PHE A 156 12.07 2.84 16.09
C PHE A 156 10.89 3.72 16.46
N PHE A 157 10.16 4.20 15.46
CA PHE A 157 8.94 4.98 15.64
C PHE A 157 7.68 4.12 15.81
N GLY A 158 7.84 2.80 15.78
CA GLY A 158 6.73 1.85 15.89
C GLY A 158 5.91 1.72 14.60
N CYS A 159 6.47 2.13 13.46
CA CYS A 159 5.87 1.92 12.16
C CYS A 159 6.09 0.48 11.68
N SER A 160 5.19 -0.03 10.84
CA SER A 160 5.44 -1.26 10.06
C SER A 160 6.59 -1.04 9.08
N PRO A 161 7.22 -2.11 8.57
CA PRO A 161 8.25 -1.97 7.55
C PRO A 161 7.80 -1.03 6.43
N VAL A 162 8.67 -0.09 6.08
CA VAL A 162 8.44 0.85 4.98
C VAL A 162 8.94 0.18 3.71
N THR A 163 8.06 -0.04 2.75
CA THR A 163 8.40 -0.64 1.46
C THR A 163 8.04 0.31 0.33
N SER A 164 8.72 0.17 -0.80
CA SER A 164 8.33 0.87 -2.02
C SER A 164 7.00 0.32 -2.55
N TYR A 165 6.14 1.21 -3.07
CA TYR A 165 4.83 0.85 -3.59
C TYR A 165 4.82 0.79 -5.11
N VAL A 166 4.12 -0.20 -5.67
CA VAL A 166 3.91 -0.35 -7.11
C VAL A 166 3.15 0.84 -7.70
N GLU A 167 2.29 1.45 -6.91
CA GLU A 167 1.51 2.66 -7.26
C GLU A 167 2.40 3.84 -7.62
N SER A 168 3.64 3.88 -7.10
CA SER A 168 4.65 4.87 -7.50
C SER A 168 4.97 4.83 -8.99
N SER A 169 4.72 3.69 -9.66
CA SER A 169 4.87 3.56 -11.10
C SER A 169 3.95 4.50 -11.88
N ALA A 170 2.76 4.80 -11.35
CA ALA A 170 1.83 5.75 -11.97
C ALA A 170 2.41 7.19 -11.96
N GLY A 171 3.07 7.59 -10.86
CA GLY A 171 3.76 8.86 -10.78
C GLY A 171 4.96 8.95 -11.74
N VAL A 172 5.70 7.85 -11.89
CA VAL A 172 6.81 7.75 -12.85
C VAL A 172 6.31 7.82 -14.29
N GLU A 173 5.20 7.16 -14.60
CA GLU A 173 4.57 7.19 -15.93
C GLU A 173 4.05 8.59 -16.28
N ALA A 174 3.54 9.34 -15.30
CA ALA A 174 3.15 10.73 -15.43
C ALA A 174 4.33 11.70 -15.58
N GLY A 175 5.58 11.22 -15.53
CA GLY A 175 6.80 12.01 -15.75
C GLY A 175 7.60 12.34 -14.50
N GLY A 176 7.24 11.79 -13.34
CA GLY A 176 8.00 11.94 -12.09
C GLY A 176 9.38 11.28 -12.18
N ARG A 177 10.44 12.08 -12.00
CA ARG A 177 11.84 11.60 -12.16
C ARG A 177 12.75 11.98 -11.01
N THR A 178 12.23 12.71 -10.03
CA THR A 178 13.03 13.25 -8.92
C THR A 178 12.45 12.82 -7.57
N GLY A 179 13.30 12.75 -6.54
CA GLY A 179 12.84 12.46 -5.18
C GLY A 179 11.81 13.46 -4.63
N LEU A 180 11.78 14.68 -5.19
CA LEU A 180 10.78 15.68 -4.80
C LEU A 180 9.36 15.27 -5.23
N THR A 181 9.23 14.55 -6.34
CA THR A 181 7.95 14.02 -6.83
C THR A 181 7.35 12.96 -5.89
N THR A 182 8.19 12.30 -5.07
CA THR A 182 7.73 11.31 -4.08
C THR A 182 7.25 11.97 -2.79
N VAL A 183 7.57 13.23 -2.55
CA VAL A 183 7.18 13.97 -1.33
C VAL A 183 5.87 14.72 -1.55
N VAL A 184 5.54 15.07 -2.79
CA VAL A 184 4.33 15.78 -3.19
C VAL A 184 3.23 14.81 -3.55
#